data_16e4978f01ee3a6f5e8c647421e7f81d
#
_entry.id   16e4978f01ee3a6f5e8c647421e7f81d
#
_cell.length_a   1.000
_cell.length_b   1.000
_cell.length_c   1.000
_cell.angle_alpha   90.00
_cell.angle_beta   90.00
_cell.angle_gamma   90.00
#
_symmetry.space_group_name_H-M   'P 1'
#
loop_
_entity.id
_entity.type
_entity.pdbx_description
1 polymer ?
#
loop_
_entity_poly.entity_id
_entity_poly.type
_entity_poly.pdbx_seq_one_letter_code
_entity_poly.pdbx_strand_id
1 'polypeptide(L)'
;KERCERYQKQRDAVGYEHTTRLSAYLKFGCISFREAHLAISTVPRKQPVASEALTRELFWAAFYAYITYHFPHVLGGQVKDKKQPGQNLSLRTALHGKLGSVWNGGGSSAEHKKRWTAWTTGRTGYPFIDAAMRQLNTTVWMHNRARMVVANFLTKDLRIDWREGE
;
A
#
# COMPACT_ATOMS: atom_id res chain seq x y z
N LYS A 1 -5.91 -14.25 18.58
CA LYS A 1 -4.68 -14.42 19.38
C LYS A 1 -3.61 -15.21 18.59
N GLU A 2 -3.93 -16.38 18.08
CA GLU A 2 -2.99 -17.26 17.35
C GLU A 2 -2.30 -16.58 16.15
N ARG A 3 -3.04 -15.79 15.35
CA ARG A 3 -2.46 -15.01 14.23
C ARG A 3 -1.45 -13.98 14.69
N CYS A 4 -1.65 -13.36 15.84
CA CYS A 4 -0.71 -12.39 16.41
C CYS A 4 0.61 -13.05 16.82
N GLU A 5 0.56 -14.27 17.36
CA GLU A 5 1.75 -14.98 17.82
C GLU A 5 2.70 -15.38 16.68
N ARG A 6 2.14 -15.69 15.52
CA ARG A 6 2.92 -16.10 14.33
C ARG A 6 3.27 -14.94 13.40
N TYR A 7 2.69 -13.76 13.64
CA TYR A 7 2.78 -12.62 12.75
C TYR A 7 4.20 -12.26 12.35
N GLN A 8 5.11 -12.11 13.29
CA GLN A 8 6.50 -11.72 13.02
C GLN A 8 7.21 -12.64 12.02
N LYS A 9 7.01 -13.94 12.16
CA LYS A 9 7.69 -14.94 11.33
C LYS A 9 7.03 -15.17 9.98
N GLN A 10 5.74 -14.93 9.89
CA GLN A 10 4.91 -15.37 8.76
C GLN A 10 4.26 -14.22 7.99
N ARG A 11 4.42 -12.97 8.45
CA ARG A 11 3.79 -11.80 7.83
C ARG A 11 4.17 -11.57 6.37
N ASP A 12 5.32 -12.08 5.94
CA ASP A 12 5.81 -11.93 4.58
C ASP A 12 5.42 -13.09 3.65
N ALA A 13 4.79 -14.12 4.19
CA ALA A 13 4.33 -15.29 3.43
C ALA A 13 2.99 -15.00 2.75
N VAL A 14 3.04 -14.61 1.47
CA VAL A 14 1.89 -14.11 0.69
C VAL A 14 0.81 -15.18 0.47
N GLY A 15 1.19 -16.47 0.39
CA GLY A 15 0.28 -17.58 0.13
C GLY A 15 -0.54 -18.02 1.33
N TYR A 16 -0.36 -17.41 2.51
CA TYR A 16 -1.01 -17.84 3.74
C TYR A 16 -1.73 -16.68 4.44
N GLU A 17 -2.75 -17.02 5.23
CA GLU A 17 -3.53 -16.04 6.00
C GLU A 17 -2.88 -15.74 7.37
N HIS A 18 -1.69 -15.17 7.38
CA HIS A 18 -0.95 -14.88 8.61
C HIS A 18 -0.95 -13.39 9.02
N THR A 19 -1.74 -12.57 8.35
CA THR A 19 -1.94 -11.16 8.70
C THR A 19 -3.22 -10.95 9.50
N THR A 20 -3.30 -9.84 10.23
CA THR A 20 -4.49 -9.51 11.07
C THR A 20 -5.70 -9.12 10.24
N ARG A 21 -5.51 -8.64 9.01
CA ARG A 21 -6.55 -8.05 8.15
C ARG A 21 -7.30 -6.86 8.78
N LEU A 22 -6.67 -6.17 9.74
CA LEU A 22 -7.29 -5.04 10.44
C LEU A 22 -7.39 -3.75 9.62
N SER A 23 -6.70 -3.67 8.47
CA SER A 23 -6.61 -2.43 7.70
C SER A 23 -7.96 -1.83 7.30
N ALA A 24 -8.91 -2.64 6.85
CA ALA A 24 -10.24 -2.18 6.49
C ALA A 24 -11.01 -1.67 7.72
N TYR A 25 -10.97 -2.40 8.82
CA TYR A 25 -11.65 -2.01 10.06
C TYR A 25 -11.10 -0.71 10.65
N LEU A 26 -9.78 -0.50 10.59
CA LEU A 26 -9.13 0.75 10.99
C LEU A 26 -9.49 1.90 10.03
N LYS A 27 -9.53 1.64 8.73
CA LYS A 27 -9.86 2.63 7.71
C LYS A 27 -11.28 3.16 7.86
N PHE A 28 -12.23 2.30 8.12
CA PHE A 28 -13.65 2.66 8.27
C PHE A 28 -14.06 2.97 9.72
N GLY A 29 -13.11 3.00 10.64
CA GLY A 29 -13.40 3.36 12.04
C GLY A 29 -14.20 2.31 12.83
N CYS A 30 -14.29 1.07 12.33
CA CYS A 30 -14.94 -0.03 13.06
C CYS A 30 -14.17 -0.42 14.33
N ILE A 31 -12.88 -0.12 14.37
CA ILE A 31 -12.00 -0.23 15.53
C ILE A 31 -11.04 0.96 15.53
N SER A 32 -10.82 1.56 16.68
CA SER A 32 -9.83 2.63 16.82
C SER A 32 -8.40 2.08 16.94
N PHE A 33 -7.41 2.91 16.58
CA PHE A 33 -5.99 2.56 16.80
C PHE A 33 -5.68 2.25 18.28
N ARG A 34 -6.37 2.93 19.21
CA ARG A 34 -6.22 2.74 20.65
C ARG A 34 -6.75 1.38 21.09
N GLU A 35 -7.93 0.99 20.66
CA GLU A 35 -8.52 -0.32 20.94
C GLU A 35 -7.68 -1.46 20.34
N ALA A 36 -7.22 -1.30 19.11
CA ALA A 36 -6.33 -2.26 18.46
C ALA A 36 -5.02 -2.43 19.24
N HIS A 37 -4.41 -1.32 19.70
CA HIS A 37 -3.21 -1.35 20.53
C HIS A 37 -3.43 -2.05 21.85
N LEU A 38 -4.53 -1.75 22.56
CA LEU A 38 -4.91 -2.43 23.79
C LEU A 38 -5.08 -3.93 23.57
N ALA A 39 -5.80 -4.33 22.52
CA ALA A 39 -5.99 -5.75 22.20
C ALA A 39 -4.67 -6.46 21.91
N ILE A 40 -3.71 -5.81 21.25
CA ILE A 40 -2.37 -6.35 21.01
C ILE A 40 -1.57 -6.45 22.31
N SER A 41 -1.64 -5.46 23.18
CA SER A 41 -0.91 -5.45 24.46
C SER A 41 -1.38 -6.53 25.44
N THR A 42 -2.62 -7.01 25.32
CA THR A 42 -3.17 -8.11 26.12
C THR A 42 -2.78 -9.51 25.61
N VAL A 43 -2.08 -9.61 24.48
CA VAL A 43 -1.56 -10.90 23.99
C VAL A 43 -0.47 -11.39 24.97
N PRO A 44 -0.55 -12.65 25.46
CA PRO A 44 0.40 -13.15 26.44
C PRO A 44 1.86 -12.97 25.99
N ARG A 45 2.70 -12.52 26.91
CA ARG A 45 4.13 -12.18 26.71
C ARG A 45 5.04 -13.38 26.34
N LYS A 46 4.47 -14.55 26.06
CA LYS A 46 5.26 -15.69 25.57
C LYS A 46 5.97 -15.42 24.23
N GLN A 47 5.52 -14.37 23.50
CA GLN A 47 6.20 -13.90 22.30
C GLN A 47 6.14 -12.35 22.21
N PRO A 48 6.96 -11.63 23.00
CA PRO A 48 6.97 -10.17 23.03
C PRO A 48 7.27 -9.54 21.65
N VAL A 49 8.10 -10.21 20.85
CA VAL A 49 8.53 -9.76 19.53
C VAL A 49 7.37 -9.66 18.53
N ALA A 50 6.37 -10.53 18.64
CA ALA A 50 5.21 -10.49 17.72
C ALA A 50 4.28 -9.31 18.02
N SER A 51 4.07 -8.99 19.31
CA SER A 51 3.26 -7.83 19.72
C SER A 51 3.94 -6.51 19.36
N GLU A 52 5.26 -6.42 19.49
CA GLU A 52 6.04 -5.24 19.08
C GLU A 52 5.94 -5.00 17.56
N ALA A 53 6.04 -6.06 16.75
CA ALA A 53 5.92 -5.94 15.31
C ALA A 53 4.54 -5.42 14.89
N LEU A 54 3.47 -5.93 15.48
CA LEU A 54 2.10 -5.45 15.21
C LEU A 54 1.90 -4.02 15.70
N THR A 55 2.38 -3.68 16.88
CA THR A 55 2.34 -2.33 17.43
C THR A 55 3.04 -1.35 16.50
N ARG A 56 4.22 -1.71 15.98
CA ARG A 56 4.95 -0.89 15.02
C ARG A 56 4.13 -0.63 13.74
N GLU A 57 3.45 -1.63 13.21
CA GLU A 57 2.59 -1.46 12.02
C GLU A 57 1.39 -0.53 12.31
N LEU A 58 0.82 -0.58 13.52
CA LEU A 58 -0.21 0.38 13.95
C LEU A 58 0.34 1.81 14.02
N PHE A 59 1.54 1.99 14.58
CA PHE A 59 2.16 3.32 14.61
C PHE A 59 2.45 3.87 13.21
N TRP A 60 2.89 3.03 12.29
CA TRP A 60 3.07 3.45 10.90
C TRP A 60 1.74 3.87 10.27
N ALA A 61 0.66 3.13 10.47
CA ALA A 61 -0.65 3.49 9.96
C ALA A 61 -1.16 4.82 10.57
N ALA A 62 -1.01 5.01 11.89
CA ALA A 62 -1.34 6.24 12.58
C ALA A 62 -0.48 7.43 12.09
N PHE A 63 0.82 7.21 11.87
CA PHE A 63 1.73 8.21 11.33
C PHE A 63 1.30 8.68 9.93
N TYR A 64 0.95 7.78 9.03
CA TYR A 64 0.46 8.17 7.71
C TYR A 64 -0.89 8.89 7.78
N ALA A 65 -1.79 8.50 8.67
CA ALA A 65 -3.03 9.23 8.91
C ALA A 65 -2.75 10.66 9.42
N TYR A 66 -1.78 10.82 10.32
CA TYR A 66 -1.33 12.12 10.81
C TYR A 66 -0.73 12.98 9.69
N ILE A 67 0.13 12.39 8.82
CA ILE A 67 0.69 13.08 7.67
C ILE A 67 -0.41 13.56 6.72
N THR A 68 -1.40 12.72 6.41
CA THR A 68 -2.50 13.12 5.51
C THR A 68 -3.40 14.19 6.11
N TYR A 69 -3.57 14.19 7.42
CA TYR A 69 -4.32 15.24 8.13
C TYR A 69 -3.61 16.60 8.07
N HIS A 70 -2.30 16.65 8.35
CA HIS A 70 -1.54 17.90 8.35
C HIS A 70 -1.10 18.35 6.95
N PHE A 71 -1.03 17.44 5.99
CA PHE A 71 -0.58 17.70 4.63
C PHE A 71 -1.57 17.13 3.59
N PRO A 72 -2.83 17.62 3.55
CA PRO A 72 -3.88 17.06 2.70
C PRO A 72 -3.56 17.13 1.20
N HIS A 73 -2.68 18.06 0.78
CA HIS A 73 -2.21 18.16 -0.60
C HIS A 73 -1.45 16.92 -1.10
N VAL A 74 -0.94 16.09 -0.17
CA VAL A 74 -0.27 14.81 -0.52
C VAL A 74 -1.26 13.83 -1.16
N LEU A 75 -2.54 13.86 -0.73
CA LEU A 75 -3.59 13.01 -1.28
C LEU A 75 -4.00 13.40 -2.71
N GLY A 76 -3.95 14.71 -3.01
CA GLY A 76 -4.39 15.21 -4.33
C GLY A 76 -3.34 15.08 -5.45
N GLY A 77 -2.16 14.51 -5.18
CA GLY A 77 -1.08 14.44 -6.17
C GLY A 77 -0.60 15.81 -6.66
N GLN A 78 -1.13 16.90 -6.11
CA GLN A 78 -0.78 18.26 -6.46
C GLN A 78 0.42 18.74 -5.64
N VAL A 79 1.62 18.39 -6.09
CA VAL A 79 2.83 19.02 -5.57
C VAL A 79 3.09 20.28 -6.37
N LYS A 80 2.24 21.29 -6.21
CA LYS A 80 2.42 22.61 -6.84
C LYS A 80 3.05 23.68 -5.93
N ASP A 81 3.32 23.39 -4.66
CA ASP A 81 3.86 24.39 -3.77
C ASP A 81 5.38 24.33 -3.64
N LYS A 82 6.04 25.23 -4.42
CA LYS A 82 7.49 25.53 -4.31
C LYS A 82 7.87 26.24 -3.01
N LYS A 83 6.94 26.46 -2.06
CA LYS A 83 7.14 27.38 -0.93
C LYS A 83 7.25 26.76 0.46
N GLN A 84 7.29 25.43 0.60
CA GLN A 84 7.51 24.85 1.92
C GLN A 84 8.91 24.24 2.04
N PRO A 85 9.84 24.93 2.73
CA PRO A 85 11.18 24.42 2.99
C PRO A 85 11.10 23.28 4.01
N GLY A 86 11.70 22.14 3.71
CA GLY A 86 11.91 21.03 4.64
C GLY A 86 11.22 19.72 4.30
N GLN A 87 10.45 19.64 3.24
CA GLN A 87 9.83 18.36 2.86
C GLN A 87 10.60 17.70 1.71
N ASN A 88 11.16 16.53 1.95
CA ASN A 88 11.72 15.62 0.93
C ASN A 88 10.68 15.13 -0.10
N LEU A 89 9.49 15.71 -0.12
CA LEU A 89 8.53 15.62 -1.21
C LEU A 89 9.10 16.16 -2.52
N SER A 90 10.09 17.07 -2.45
CA SER A 90 10.78 17.60 -3.61
C SER A 90 11.48 16.52 -4.45
N LEU A 91 11.95 15.46 -3.82
CA LEU A 91 12.57 14.33 -4.54
C LEU A 91 11.54 13.55 -5.37
N ARG A 92 10.34 13.34 -4.84
CA ARG A 92 9.23 12.76 -5.58
C ARG A 92 8.79 13.67 -6.73
N THR A 93 8.70 14.98 -6.49
CA THR A 93 8.32 15.97 -7.51
C THR A 93 9.42 16.15 -8.58
N ALA A 94 10.68 16.16 -8.19
CA ALA A 94 11.80 16.23 -9.13
C ALA A 94 11.90 14.94 -9.97
N LEU A 95 11.64 13.78 -9.38
CA LEU A 95 11.51 12.52 -10.08
C LEU A 95 10.28 12.48 -10.97
N HIS A 96 9.14 13.01 -10.52
CA HIS A 96 7.92 13.13 -11.33
C HIS A 96 8.07 14.12 -12.47
N GLY A 97 8.72 15.26 -12.26
CA GLY A 97 8.99 16.23 -13.34
C GLY A 97 9.90 15.68 -14.44
N LYS A 98 10.87 14.84 -14.08
CA LYS A 98 11.75 14.17 -15.04
C LYS A 98 11.17 12.87 -15.59
N LEU A 99 10.40 12.13 -14.81
CA LEU A 99 9.73 10.89 -15.19
C LEU A 99 8.36 11.13 -15.85
N GLY A 100 7.75 12.28 -15.67
CA GLY A 100 6.50 12.65 -16.35
C GLY A 100 6.61 12.63 -17.87
N SER A 101 7.82 12.77 -18.43
CA SER A 101 8.12 12.56 -19.85
C SER A 101 8.40 11.10 -20.20
N VAL A 102 8.71 10.26 -19.21
CA VAL A 102 9.01 8.83 -19.40
C VAL A 102 7.75 7.98 -19.18
N TRP A 103 6.81 8.47 -18.38
CA TRP A 103 5.50 7.89 -18.23
C TRP A 103 4.68 8.35 -19.44
N ASN A 104 4.66 7.53 -20.46
CA ASN A 104 3.96 7.80 -21.70
C ASN A 104 2.57 8.35 -21.40
N GLY A 105 2.47 9.65 -21.56
CA GLY A 105 1.39 10.52 -21.17
C GLY A 105 0.05 9.86 -21.14
N GLY A 106 -0.61 10.06 -20.02
CA GLY A 106 -1.87 9.52 -19.61
C GLY A 106 -2.79 9.03 -20.71
N GLY A 107 -3.25 7.82 -20.51
CA GLY A 107 -4.57 7.36 -20.85
C GLY A 107 -5.00 7.26 -22.31
N SER A 108 -4.29 7.79 -23.29
CA SER A 108 -4.84 7.99 -24.63
C SER A 108 -4.38 6.99 -25.69
N SER A 109 -3.28 6.28 -25.52
CA SER A 109 -2.86 5.31 -26.52
C SER A 109 -3.57 3.96 -26.35
N ALA A 110 -3.90 3.30 -27.46
CA ALA A 110 -4.49 1.95 -27.43
C ALA A 110 -3.61 0.94 -26.65
N GLU A 111 -2.29 1.11 -26.73
CA GLU A 111 -1.33 0.29 -26.00
C GLU A 111 -1.38 0.54 -24.49
N HIS A 112 -1.50 1.78 -24.03
CA HIS A 112 -1.68 2.12 -22.62
C HIS A 112 -2.96 1.47 -22.08
N LYS A 113 -4.07 1.62 -22.78
CA LYS A 113 -5.36 1.03 -22.38
C LYS A 113 -5.28 -0.49 -22.33
N LYS A 114 -4.57 -1.14 -23.26
CA LYS A 114 -4.37 -2.58 -23.25
C LYS A 114 -3.58 -3.03 -22.02
N ARG A 115 -2.46 -2.37 -21.70
CA ARG A 115 -1.63 -2.66 -20.53
C ARG A 115 -2.41 -2.44 -19.23
N TRP A 116 -3.11 -1.33 -19.13
CA TRP A 116 -3.98 -1.01 -18.00
C TRP A 116 -5.03 -2.08 -17.78
N THR A 117 -5.76 -2.46 -18.84
CA THR A 117 -6.79 -3.49 -18.75
C THR A 117 -6.22 -4.84 -18.34
N ALA A 118 -5.08 -5.23 -18.90
CA ALA A 118 -4.40 -6.48 -18.54
C ALA A 118 -4.02 -6.49 -17.05
N TRP A 119 -3.50 -5.38 -16.53
CA TRP A 119 -3.12 -5.25 -15.13
C TRP A 119 -4.34 -5.27 -14.21
N THR A 120 -5.34 -4.46 -14.46
CA THR A 120 -6.55 -4.38 -13.62
C THR A 120 -7.34 -5.68 -13.59
N THR A 121 -7.36 -6.44 -14.68
CA THR A 121 -8.07 -7.74 -14.76
C THR A 121 -7.22 -8.94 -14.34
N GLY A 122 -5.94 -8.75 -14.00
CA GLY A 122 -5.02 -9.83 -13.66
C GLY A 122 -4.77 -10.79 -14.82
N ARG A 123 -4.47 -10.22 -16.00
CA ARG A 123 -4.19 -10.94 -17.26
C ARG A 123 -2.91 -10.42 -17.94
N THR A 124 -1.90 -10.10 -17.13
CA THR A 124 -0.63 -9.58 -17.61
C THR A 124 0.27 -10.67 -18.18
N GLY A 125 0.01 -11.93 -17.85
CA GLY A 125 0.87 -13.09 -18.15
C GLY A 125 1.94 -13.35 -17.08
N TYR A 126 2.04 -12.52 -16.06
CA TYR A 126 2.92 -12.72 -14.91
C TYR A 126 2.13 -13.37 -13.76
N PRO A 127 2.35 -14.66 -13.45
CA PRO A 127 1.47 -15.42 -12.55
C PRO A 127 1.27 -14.79 -11.18
N PHE A 128 2.32 -14.23 -10.58
CA PHE A 128 2.24 -13.59 -9.28
C PHE A 128 1.39 -12.29 -9.31
N ILE A 129 1.61 -11.45 -10.33
CA ILE A 129 0.85 -10.21 -10.54
C ILE A 129 -0.62 -10.53 -10.76
N ASP A 130 -0.88 -11.48 -11.66
CA ASP A 130 -2.23 -11.88 -12.02
C ASP A 130 -3.00 -12.48 -10.84
N ALA A 131 -2.37 -13.34 -10.05
CA ALA A 131 -2.96 -13.91 -8.85
C ALA A 131 -3.29 -12.82 -7.82
N ALA A 132 -2.38 -11.87 -7.58
CA ALA A 132 -2.57 -10.78 -6.64
C ALA A 132 -3.71 -9.83 -7.07
N MET A 133 -3.80 -9.49 -8.35
CA MET A 133 -4.88 -8.65 -8.87
C MET A 133 -6.23 -9.37 -8.87
N ARG A 134 -6.27 -10.65 -9.18
CA ARG A 134 -7.49 -11.47 -9.06
C ARG A 134 -7.95 -11.58 -7.61
N GLN A 135 -7.02 -11.75 -6.65
CA GLN A 135 -7.34 -11.73 -5.22
C GLN A 135 -7.98 -10.40 -4.83
N LEU A 136 -7.38 -9.26 -5.26
CA LEU A 136 -7.94 -7.95 -4.98
C LEU A 136 -9.36 -7.81 -5.55
N ASN A 137 -9.56 -8.18 -6.80
CA ASN A 137 -10.85 -8.07 -7.48
C ASN A 137 -11.95 -8.94 -6.86
N THR A 138 -11.60 -10.09 -6.30
CA THR A 138 -12.57 -11.02 -5.72
C THR A 138 -12.83 -10.79 -4.23
N THR A 139 -11.79 -10.39 -3.47
CA THR A 139 -11.87 -10.29 -2.01
C THR A 139 -11.79 -8.85 -1.47
N VAL A 140 -11.56 -7.87 -2.35
CA VAL A 140 -11.29 -6.45 -2.00
C VAL A 140 -10.11 -6.32 -1.03
N TRP A 141 -9.24 -7.33 -0.99
CA TRP A 141 -8.07 -7.36 -0.13
C TRP A 141 -6.87 -7.96 -0.87
N MET A 142 -5.69 -7.39 -0.60
CA MET A 142 -4.42 -7.88 -1.12
C MET A 142 -3.35 -7.80 -0.03
N HIS A 143 -2.52 -8.83 0.08
CA HIS A 143 -1.40 -8.85 1.00
C HIS A 143 -0.42 -7.69 0.75
N ASN A 144 0.16 -7.10 1.81
CA ASN A 144 1.06 -5.94 1.69
C ASN A 144 2.24 -6.18 0.74
N ARG A 145 2.89 -7.33 0.80
CA ARG A 145 3.99 -7.67 -0.13
C ARG A 145 3.53 -7.75 -1.58
N ALA A 146 2.35 -8.32 -1.81
CA ALA A 146 1.77 -8.36 -3.15
C ALA A 146 1.47 -6.94 -3.66
N ARG A 147 0.92 -6.05 -2.84
CA ARG A 147 0.69 -4.64 -3.21
C ARG A 147 1.97 -3.94 -3.65
N MET A 148 3.07 -4.14 -2.92
CA MET A 148 4.36 -3.55 -3.29
C MET A 148 4.84 -4.03 -4.66
N VAL A 149 4.73 -5.32 -4.94
CA VAL A 149 5.17 -5.92 -6.21
C VAL A 149 4.27 -5.47 -7.35
N VAL A 150 2.95 -5.50 -7.17
CA VAL A 150 1.95 -5.08 -8.17
C VAL A 150 2.08 -3.59 -8.51
N ALA A 151 2.30 -2.73 -7.51
CA ALA A 151 2.51 -1.30 -7.72
C ALA A 151 3.85 -1.02 -8.43
N ASN A 152 4.92 -1.73 -8.08
CA ASN A 152 6.19 -1.64 -8.80
C ASN A 152 6.05 -2.06 -10.26
N PHE A 153 5.35 -3.15 -10.53
CA PHE A 153 5.11 -3.64 -11.88
C PHE A 153 4.33 -2.61 -12.72
N LEU A 154 3.27 -2.00 -12.15
CA LEU A 154 2.54 -0.94 -12.82
C LEU A 154 3.47 0.21 -13.24
N THR A 155 4.25 0.70 -12.28
CA THR A 155 5.01 1.94 -12.48
C THR A 155 6.30 1.73 -13.24
N LYS A 156 7.00 0.62 -13.08
CA LYS A 156 8.32 0.39 -13.66
C LYS A 156 8.29 -0.42 -14.94
N ASP A 157 7.49 -1.47 -14.97
CA ASP A 157 7.43 -2.38 -16.11
C ASP A 157 6.41 -1.90 -17.15
N LEU A 158 5.19 -1.57 -16.70
CA LEU A 158 4.15 -1.05 -17.59
C LEU A 158 4.30 0.45 -17.88
N ARG A 159 5.08 1.18 -17.08
CA ARG A 159 5.28 2.64 -17.19
C ARG A 159 3.99 3.43 -17.15
N ILE A 160 3.05 2.99 -16.31
CA ILE A 160 1.78 3.67 -16.06
C ILE A 160 1.93 4.52 -14.81
N ASP A 161 1.32 5.70 -14.81
CA ASP A 161 1.37 6.63 -13.68
C ASP A 161 0.76 5.95 -12.43
N TRP A 162 1.45 6.04 -11.30
CA TRP A 162 1.00 5.45 -10.03
C TRP A 162 -0.40 5.97 -9.60
N ARG A 163 -0.74 7.22 -9.98
CA ARG A 163 -2.03 7.85 -9.69
C ARG A 163 -3.20 7.15 -10.37
N GLU A 164 -2.97 6.49 -11.50
CA GLU A 164 -3.99 5.67 -12.15
C GLU A 164 -4.26 4.37 -11.39
N GLY A 165 -3.27 3.87 -10.65
CA GLY A 165 -3.36 2.62 -9.88
C GLY A 165 -3.77 2.79 -8.42
N GLU A 166 -3.97 4.03 -7.94
CA GLU A 166 -4.38 4.35 -6.58
C GLU A 166 -5.89 4.22 -6.43
#